data_7d50aeec0704682e25dd3e6c1b9c37d4
#
_entry.id   7d50aeec0704682e25dd3e6c1b9c37d4
#
_cell.length_a   1.000
_cell.length_b   1.000
_cell.length_c   1.000
_cell.angle_alpha   90.00
_cell.angle_beta   90.00
_cell.angle_gamma   90.00
#
_symmetry.space_group_name_H-M   'P 1'
#
loop_
_entity.id
_entity.type
_entity.pdbx_description
1 polymer ?
#
loop_
_entity_poly.entity_id
_entity_poly.type
_entity_poly.pdbx_seq_one_letter_code
_entity_poly.pdbx_strand_id
1 'polypeptide(L)'
;VKKALFAAAACAAVAVAAPAFAGEAFVGVYKHDVTFIGNAVGLGAAGREGGEDIHLGYRTDRIESLRWLGKPQVHAMLSLNTNNTSNFVAAGFDWRIELGKPGGFYLRPGMGLAYTDGETQLPPVNEPGISQAEIDRRLKLYYTRIDFGSKVLFEPELALGYDLNDSWSAELSYTHLSNGQIFHQGKNQGLDDAGVRLVYKF
;
A
#
# COMPACT_ATOMS: atom_id res chain seq x y z
N VAL A 1 -9.70 0.50 -20.36
CA VAL A 1 -10.92 -0.18 -19.89
C VAL A 1 -10.64 -0.97 -18.60
N LYS A 2 -9.59 -1.83 -18.52
CA LYS A 2 -9.28 -2.64 -17.33
C LYS A 2 -8.96 -1.78 -16.08
N LYS A 3 -8.27 -0.64 -16.24
CA LYS A 3 -7.91 0.27 -15.13
C LYS A 3 -9.10 1.06 -14.58
N ALA A 4 -10.05 1.44 -15.46
CA ALA A 4 -11.28 2.08 -15.03
C ALA A 4 -12.21 1.12 -14.26
N LEU A 5 -12.23 -0.17 -14.62
CA LEU A 5 -12.97 -1.20 -13.89
C LEU A 5 -12.35 -1.46 -12.50
N PHE A 6 -11.01 -1.44 -12.39
CA PHE A 6 -10.31 -1.61 -11.13
C PHE A 6 -10.63 -0.47 -10.15
N ALA A 7 -10.55 0.79 -10.63
CA ALA A 7 -10.92 1.96 -9.84
C ALA A 7 -12.41 1.96 -9.43
N ALA A 8 -13.31 1.57 -10.33
CA ALA A 8 -14.74 1.50 -10.05
C ALA A 8 -15.10 0.40 -9.04
N ALA A 9 -14.48 -0.77 -9.13
CA ALA A 9 -14.68 -1.86 -8.19
C ALA A 9 -14.18 -1.52 -6.78
N ALA A 10 -13.04 -0.83 -6.69
CA ALA A 10 -12.46 -0.39 -5.42
C ALA A 10 -13.27 0.73 -4.76
N CYS A 11 -13.75 1.72 -5.52
CA CYS A 11 -14.66 2.75 -5.02
C CYS A 11 -15.99 2.16 -4.54
N ALA A 12 -16.52 1.14 -5.21
CA ALA A 12 -17.74 0.45 -4.79
C ALA A 12 -17.53 -0.33 -3.48
N ALA A 13 -16.37 -0.96 -3.27
CA ALA A 13 -16.06 -1.68 -2.05
C ALA A 13 -15.96 -0.73 -0.82
N VAL A 14 -15.40 0.47 -1.00
CA VAL A 14 -15.34 1.49 0.06
C VAL A 14 -16.71 2.12 0.32
N ALA A 15 -17.52 2.34 -0.71
CA ALA A 15 -18.84 2.97 -0.57
C ALA A 15 -19.90 2.06 0.07
N VAL A 16 -19.80 0.73 -0.10
CA VAL A 16 -20.74 -0.24 0.48
C VAL A 16 -20.50 -0.48 1.97
N ALA A 17 -19.29 -0.18 2.47
CA ALA A 17 -18.94 -0.39 3.89
C ALA A 17 -19.35 0.79 4.82
N ALA A 18 -19.76 1.93 4.27
CA ALA A 18 -19.84 3.18 5.03
C ALA A 18 -21.03 3.41 5.99
N PRO A 19 -22.20 2.77 5.93
CA PRO A 19 -23.30 3.26 6.78
C PRO A 19 -23.72 2.40 7.97
N ALA A 20 -23.06 1.31 8.33
CA ALA A 20 -23.57 0.42 9.37
C ALA A 20 -22.55 0.02 10.45
N PHE A 21 -21.30 0.38 10.35
CA PHE A 21 -20.28 -0.03 11.31
C PHE A 21 -19.50 1.18 11.80
N ALA A 22 -19.43 1.34 13.12
CA ALA A 22 -18.46 2.21 13.75
C ALA A 22 -17.05 1.82 13.28
N GLY A 23 -16.17 2.81 13.08
CA GLY A 23 -14.84 2.56 12.54
C GLY A 23 -14.13 3.86 12.15
N GLU A 24 -13.17 3.73 11.25
CA GLU A 24 -12.35 4.85 10.78
C GLU A 24 -12.31 4.87 9.25
N ALA A 25 -12.55 6.03 8.63
CA ALA A 25 -12.22 6.27 7.23
C ALA A 25 -10.94 7.11 7.13
N PHE A 26 -10.12 6.88 6.11
CA PHE A 26 -8.94 7.70 5.91
C PHE A 26 -8.68 8.06 4.46
N VAL A 27 -8.03 9.20 4.27
CA VAL A 27 -7.49 9.67 2.99
C VAL A 27 -6.06 10.15 3.22
N GLY A 28 -5.15 9.83 2.32
CA GLY A 28 -3.76 10.23 2.44
C GLY A 28 -3.09 10.52 1.10
N VAL A 29 -1.98 11.25 1.18
CA VAL A 29 -1.08 11.53 0.06
C VAL A 29 0.29 10.97 0.41
N TYR A 30 0.85 10.20 -0.52
CA TYR A 30 2.09 9.48 -0.31
C TYR A 30 3.06 9.77 -1.45
N LYS A 31 4.34 9.76 -1.13
CA LYS A 31 5.39 9.67 -2.13
C LYS A 31 5.55 8.21 -2.51
N HIS A 32 5.39 7.95 -3.82
CA HIS A 32 5.48 6.63 -4.41
C HIS A 32 6.93 6.18 -4.56
N ASP A 33 7.19 4.91 -4.28
CA ASP A 33 8.46 4.19 -4.48
C ASP A 33 9.67 4.90 -3.83
N VAL A 34 9.51 5.28 -2.54
CA VAL A 34 10.61 5.85 -1.77
C VAL A 34 11.63 4.77 -1.42
N THR A 35 12.94 5.11 -1.46
CA THR A 35 14.01 4.13 -1.23
C THR A 35 14.68 4.27 0.13
N PHE A 36 14.54 5.42 0.81
CA PHE A 36 15.32 5.72 2.01
C PHE A 36 15.00 4.81 3.20
N ILE A 37 13.73 4.41 3.38
CA ILE A 37 13.32 3.50 4.44
C ILE A 37 13.71 2.07 4.09
N GLY A 38 13.35 1.59 2.90
CA GLY A 38 13.69 0.25 2.43
C GLY A 38 15.19 -0.01 2.46
N ASN A 39 16.00 0.96 2.03
CA ASN A 39 17.46 0.87 2.10
C ASN A 39 17.97 0.82 3.56
N ALA A 40 17.37 1.57 4.48
CA ALA A 40 17.78 1.59 5.88
C ALA A 40 17.47 0.27 6.61
N VAL A 41 16.38 -0.42 6.24
CA VAL A 41 15.94 -1.68 6.90
C VAL A 41 16.18 -2.93 6.04
N GLY A 42 16.75 -2.79 4.84
CA GLY A 42 17.09 -3.92 3.97
C GLY A 42 15.90 -4.55 3.24
N LEU A 43 14.79 -3.83 3.08
CA LEU A 43 13.58 -4.35 2.41
C LEU A 43 13.63 -4.27 0.88
N GLY A 44 14.59 -3.55 0.29
CA GLY A 44 14.84 -3.60 -1.15
C GLY A 44 13.80 -2.90 -2.03
N ALA A 45 13.42 -1.67 -1.68
CA ALA A 45 12.58 -0.82 -2.55
C ALA A 45 13.24 -0.59 -3.93
N ALA A 46 12.44 -0.56 -4.99
CA ALA A 46 12.97 -0.49 -6.35
C ALA A 46 13.46 0.91 -6.75
N GLY A 47 12.76 1.98 -6.33
CA GLY A 47 13.09 3.37 -6.66
C GLY A 47 13.04 3.66 -8.15
N ARG A 48 12.10 3.08 -8.88
CA ARG A 48 11.99 3.17 -10.34
C ARG A 48 10.74 3.91 -10.79
N GLU A 49 9.68 3.78 -10.03
CA GLU A 49 8.41 4.44 -10.33
C GLU A 49 8.35 5.77 -9.59
N GLY A 50 7.58 6.68 -10.12
CA GLY A 50 7.44 8.01 -9.54
C GLY A 50 5.99 8.44 -9.44
N GLY A 51 5.78 9.66 -8.98
CA GLY A 51 4.46 10.22 -8.75
C GLY A 51 4.13 10.29 -7.28
N GLU A 52 2.89 10.62 -7.01
CA GLU A 52 2.26 10.60 -5.71
C GLU A 52 1.13 9.58 -5.72
N ASP A 53 0.86 8.96 -4.58
CA ASP A 53 -0.27 8.08 -4.39
C ASP A 53 -1.35 8.76 -3.55
N ILE A 54 -2.58 8.52 -3.96
CA ILE A 54 -3.76 8.85 -3.14
C ILE A 54 -4.24 7.54 -2.52
N HIS A 55 -4.12 7.45 -1.19
CA HIS A 55 -4.68 6.34 -0.44
C HIS A 55 -6.08 6.70 0.07
N LEU A 56 -7.01 5.78 -0.13
CA LEU A 56 -8.38 5.85 0.41
C LEU A 56 -8.64 4.54 1.14
N GLY A 57 -9.13 4.60 2.36
CA GLY A 57 -9.39 3.37 3.08
C GLY A 57 -10.36 3.51 4.24
N TYR A 58 -10.65 2.33 4.78
CA TYR A 58 -11.55 2.15 5.92
C TYR A 58 -10.95 1.13 6.89
N ARG A 59 -11.20 1.31 8.17
CA ARG A 59 -10.91 0.35 9.25
C ARG A 59 -12.16 0.10 10.05
N THR A 60 -12.36 -1.14 10.44
CA THR A 60 -13.41 -1.50 11.39
C THR A 60 -13.06 -1.03 12.81
N ASP A 61 -14.01 -1.13 13.72
CA ASP A 61 -13.68 -1.14 15.14
C ASP A 61 -12.78 -2.32 15.51
N ARG A 62 -12.18 -2.23 16.71
CA ARG A 62 -11.41 -3.31 17.29
C ARG A 62 -12.27 -4.57 17.47
N ILE A 63 -11.76 -5.69 16.99
CA ILE A 63 -12.47 -6.97 17.08
C ILE A 63 -12.24 -7.58 18.46
N GLU A 64 -13.20 -7.38 19.37
CA GLU A 64 -13.11 -7.85 20.75
C GLU A 64 -12.98 -9.38 20.89
N SER A 65 -13.58 -10.14 19.98
CA SER A 65 -13.44 -11.61 19.97
C SER A 65 -12.03 -12.08 19.66
N LEU A 66 -11.19 -11.24 19.03
CA LEU A 66 -9.77 -11.50 18.72
C LEU A 66 -8.83 -10.90 19.79
N ARG A 67 -9.27 -10.80 21.05
CA ARG A 67 -8.42 -10.27 22.15
C ARG A 67 -7.12 -11.05 22.36
N TRP A 68 -7.10 -12.34 22.03
CA TRP A 68 -5.90 -13.17 22.06
C TRP A 68 -4.85 -12.76 21.02
N LEU A 69 -5.28 -12.09 19.93
CA LEU A 69 -4.44 -11.49 18.88
C LEU A 69 -4.22 -9.97 19.11
N GLY A 70 -4.57 -9.41 20.28
CA GLY A 70 -4.39 -8.00 20.58
C GLY A 70 -5.51 -7.08 20.08
N LYS A 71 -6.71 -7.62 19.78
CA LYS A 71 -7.90 -6.88 19.31
C LYS A 71 -7.59 -6.05 18.04
N PRO A 72 -7.23 -6.68 16.92
CA PRO A 72 -6.95 -5.99 15.67
C PRO A 72 -8.20 -5.28 15.15
N GLN A 73 -7.97 -4.29 14.30
CA GLN A 73 -8.94 -3.75 13.36
C GLN A 73 -8.72 -4.43 12.00
N VAL A 74 -9.75 -4.59 11.19
CA VAL A 74 -9.59 -4.95 9.78
C VAL A 74 -9.50 -3.67 8.98
N HIS A 75 -8.48 -3.54 8.14
CA HIS A 75 -8.39 -2.46 7.17
C HIS A 75 -8.65 -2.95 5.75
N ALA A 76 -9.14 -2.04 4.92
CA ALA A 76 -9.18 -2.16 3.46
C ALA A 76 -8.79 -0.82 2.87
N MET A 77 -7.93 -0.82 1.85
CA MET A 77 -7.51 0.41 1.19
C MET A 77 -7.29 0.25 -0.32
N LEU A 78 -7.37 1.37 -1.01
CA LEU A 78 -7.04 1.59 -2.41
C LEU A 78 -5.92 2.61 -2.49
N SER A 79 -4.88 2.33 -3.27
CA SER A 79 -3.85 3.27 -3.69
C SER A 79 -3.96 3.56 -5.18
N LEU A 80 -3.97 4.83 -5.54
CA LEU A 80 -4.01 5.32 -6.92
C LEU A 80 -2.80 6.22 -7.18
N ASN A 81 -1.91 5.77 -8.07
CA ASN A 81 -0.72 6.52 -8.46
C ASN A 81 -1.04 7.58 -9.53
N THR A 82 -0.59 8.81 -9.34
CA THR A 82 -0.82 9.94 -10.25
C THR A 82 -0.19 9.74 -11.64
N ASN A 83 0.93 9.02 -11.73
CA ASN A 83 1.58 8.65 -12.98
C ASN A 83 1.01 7.35 -13.59
N ASN A 84 0.01 6.74 -12.93
CA ASN A 84 -0.62 5.51 -13.36
C ASN A 84 0.42 4.39 -13.64
N THR A 85 1.39 4.24 -12.74
CA THR A 85 2.42 3.20 -12.79
C THR A 85 1.93 1.92 -12.15
N SER A 86 1.89 1.87 -10.81
CA SER A 86 1.37 0.75 -10.05
C SER A 86 0.30 1.25 -9.08
N ASN A 87 -0.92 0.73 -9.23
CA ASN A 87 -2.01 0.93 -8.28
C ASN A 87 -2.22 -0.37 -7.52
N PHE A 88 -2.83 -0.31 -6.34
CA PHE A 88 -3.17 -1.52 -5.60
C PHE A 88 -4.41 -1.36 -4.73
N VAL A 89 -5.02 -2.49 -4.39
CA VAL A 89 -5.96 -2.63 -3.29
C VAL A 89 -5.33 -3.53 -2.24
N ALA A 90 -5.55 -3.22 -0.97
CA ALA A 90 -5.04 -4.04 0.12
C ALA A 90 -6.12 -4.28 1.18
N ALA A 91 -5.99 -5.38 1.91
CA ALA A 91 -6.79 -5.66 3.09
C ALA A 91 -5.97 -6.49 4.09
N GLY A 92 -6.19 -6.23 5.38
CA GLY A 92 -5.44 -6.89 6.43
C GLY A 92 -5.91 -6.51 7.82
N PHE A 93 -5.00 -6.68 8.76
CA PHE A 93 -5.19 -6.31 10.17
C PHE A 93 -4.21 -5.22 10.55
N ASP A 94 -4.64 -4.29 11.38
CA ASP A 94 -3.79 -3.35 12.07
C ASP A 94 -4.13 -3.26 13.56
N TRP A 95 -3.18 -2.74 14.34
CA TRP A 95 -3.28 -2.62 15.79
C TRP A 95 -2.96 -1.19 16.21
N ARG A 96 -3.92 -0.51 16.81
CA ARG A 96 -3.67 0.78 17.41
C ARG A 96 -3.11 0.62 18.82
N ILE A 97 -1.88 1.11 19.05
CA ILE A 97 -1.12 1.03 20.30
C ILE A 97 -0.91 2.45 20.82
N GLU A 98 -1.58 2.82 21.92
CA GLU A 98 -1.44 4.15 22.51
C GLU A 98 -0.03 4.35 23.11
N LEU A 99 0.59 5.49 22.81
CA LEU A 99 1.88 5.90 23.36
C LEU A 99 1.67 6.91 24.49
N GLY A 100 1.28 6.42 25.67
CA GLY A 100 0.99 7.24 26.83
C GLY A 100 -0.49 7.40 27.12
N LYS A 101 -0.97 8.66 27.27
CA LYS A 101 -2.39 8.91 27.56
C LYS A 101 -3.24 8.69 26.31
N PRO A 102 -4.44 8.08 26.45
CA PRO A 102 -5.41 8.00 25.36
C PRO A 102 -5.73 9.39 24.79
N GLY A 103 -5.95 9.45 23.47
CA GLY A 103 -6.20 10.72 22.77
C GLY A 103 -4.94 11.53 22.43
N GLY A 104 -3.78 10.90 22.48
CA GLY A 104 -2.49 11.46 22.11
C GLY A 104 -1.81 10.74 20.96
N PHE A 105 -0.52 10.51 21.10
CA PHE A 105 0.26 9.73 20.13
C PHE A 105 -0.04 8.25 20.21
N TYR A 106 -0.03 7.58 19.06
CA TYR A 106 -0.16 6.14 18.95
C TYR A 106 0.69 5.58 17.81
N LEU A 107 1.08 4.32 17.93
CA LEU A 107 1.63 3.53 16.81
C LEU A 107 0.54 2.64 16.23
N ARG A 108 0.65 2.41 14.93
CA ARG A 108 -0.27 1.51 14.21
C ARG A 108 0.53 0.62 13.27
N PRO A 109 1.08 -0.51 13.77
CA PRO A 109 1.56 -1.57 12.89
C PRO A 109 0.39 -2.26 12.21
N GLY A 110 0.59 -2.66 10.94
CA GLY A 110 -0.36 -3.40 10.15
C GLY A 110 0.30 -4.49 9.32
N MET A 111 -0.49 -5.46 8.89
CA MET A 111 -0.08 -6.52 7.98
C MET A 111 -1.28 -6.97 7.15
N GLY A 112 -1.12 -6.96 5.85
CA GLY A 112 -2.16 -7.35 4.91
C GLY A 112 -1.63 -8.06 3.67
N LEU A 113 -2.55 -8.27 2.75
CA LEU A 113 -2.27 -8.67 1.38
C LEU A 113 -2.77 -7.59 0.44
N ALA A 114 -2.00 -7.31 -0.58
CA ALA A 114 -2.35 -6.39 -1.65
C ALA A 114 -2.47 -7.13 -2.99
N TYR A 115 -3.32 -6.58 -3.87
CA TYR A 115 -3.38 -6.95 -5.28
C TYR A 115 -3.06 -5.72 -6.12
N THR A 116 -1.99 -5.81 -6.95
CA THR A 116 -1.52 -4.70 -7.78
C THR A 116 -1.82 -4.88 -9.26
N ASP A 117 -2.01 -3.78 -9.98
CA ASP A 117 -2.02 -3.75 -11.45
C ASP A 117 -0.62 -3.57 -12.05
N GLY A 118 0.42 -3.33 -11.22
CA GLY A 118 1.83 -3.17 -11.62
C GLY A 118 2.41 -4.36 -12.39
N GLU A 119 3.61 -4.21 -12.93
CA GLU A 119 4.25 -5.25 -13.74
C GLU A 119 4.75 -6.42 -12.86
N THR A 120 4.60 -7.64 -13.37
CA THR A 120 5.02 -8.86 -12.65
C THR A 120 6.07 -9.68 -13.40
N GLN A 121 6.37 -9.28 -14.63
CA GLN A 121 7.40 -9.91 -15.46
C GLN A 121 7.83 -8.92 -16.54
N LEU A 122 8.96 -8.27 -16.34
CA LEU A 122 9.54 -7.43 -17.37
C LEU A 122 10.28 -8.29 -18.40
N PRO A 123 10.14 -7.98 -19.70
CA PRO A 123 10.84 -8.72 -20.75
C PRO A 123 12.36 -8.54 -20.64
N PRO A 124 13.18 -9.58 -20.92
CA PRO A 124 14.64 -9.46 -20.89
C PRO A 124 15.12 -8.43 -21.91
N VAL A 125 16.07 -7.58 -21.50
CA VAL A 125 16.61 -6.53 -22.37
C VAL A 125 17.45 -7.10 -23.51
N ASN A 126 18.22 -8.16 -23.21
CA ASN A 126 19.18 -8.77 -24.15
C ASN A 126 18.63 -10.08 -24.72
N GLU A 127 17.70 -9.97 -25.68
CA GLU A 127 17.17 -11.14 -26.37
C GLU A 127 17.68 -11.14 -27.82
N PRO A 128 18.26 -12.24 -28.34
CA PRO A 128 18.76 -12.28 -29.71
C PRO A 128 17.66 -12.02 -30.74
N GLY A 129 17.95 -11.21 -31.75
CA GLY A 129 17.07 -11.00 -32.89
C GLY A 129 16.01 -9.91 -32.71
N ILE A 130 15.99 -9.20 -31.59
CA ILE A 130 15.09 -8.05 -31.42
C ILE A 130 15.67 -6.78 -32.06
N SER A 131 14.78 -5.87 -32.48
CA SER A 131 15.19 -4.59 -33.05
C SER A 131 15.71 -3.61 -31.97
N GLN A 132 16.50 -2.59 -32.39
CA GLN A 132 16.96 -1.55 -31.48
C GLN A 132 15.81 -0.83 -30.81
N ALA A 133 14.72 -0.53 -31.54
CA ALA A 133 13.53 0.11 -30.95
C ALA A 133 12.89 -0.73 -29.85
N GLU A 134 12.91 -2.06 -29.98
CA GLU A 134 12.40 -2.97 -28.93
C GLU A 134 13.36 -3.03 -27.73
N ILE A 135 14.67 -3.01 -27.95
CA ILE A 135 15.67 -2.88 -26.89
C ILE A 135 15.42 -1.60 -26.08
N ASP A 136 15.27 -0.45 -26.76
CA ASP A 136 15.05 0.84 -26.13
C ASP A 136 13.73 0.85 -25.32
N ARG A 137 12.66 0.24 -25.84
CA ARG A 137 11.39 0.08 -25.13
C ARG A 137 11.56 -0.75 -23.84
N ARG A 138 12.26 -1.89 -23.92
CA ARG A 138 12.51 -2.77 -22.78
C ARG A 138 13.42 -2.11 -21.74
N LEU A 139 14.43 -1.37 -22.17
CA LEU A 139 15.27 -0.57 -21.27
C LEU A 139 14.44 0.47 -20.52
N LYS A 140 13.54 1.17 -21.24
CA LYS A 140 12.64 2.14 -20.60
C LYS A 140 11.79 1.46 -19.52
N LEU A 141 11.18 0.30 -19.79
CA LEU A 141 10.43 -0.46 -18.80
C LEU A 141 11.32 -0.85 -17.60
N TYR A 142 12.51 -1.37 -17.86
CA TYR A 142 13.45 -1.78 -16.82
C TYR A 142 13.82 -0.65 -15.86
N TYR A 143 13.95 0.59 -16.33
CA TYR A 143 14.29 1.74 -15.51
C TYR A 143 13.10 2.47 -14.91
N THR A 144 11.89 2.24 -15.40
CA THR A 144 10.70 3.02 -14.99
C THR A 144 9.54 2.17 -14.48
N ARG A 145 9.75 0.85 -14.30
CA ARG A 145 8.74 -0.06 -13.76
C ARG A 145 9.33 -0.99 -12.71
N ILE A 146 8.54 -1.27 -11.71
CA ILE A 146 8.80 -2.30 -10.71
C ILE A 146 8.42 -3.66 -11.30
N ASP A 147 9.28 -4.66 -11.12
CA ASP A 147 8.99 -6.07 -11.43
C ASP A 147 8.64 -6.80 -10.13
N PHE A 148 7.37 -6.81 -9.77
CA PHE A 148 6.90 -7.40 -8.51
C PHE A 148 7.03 -8.92 -8.46
N GLY A 149 7.10 -9.59 -9.60
CA GLY A 149 7.09 -11.05 -9.71
C GLY A 149 5.72 -11.68 -9.44
N SER A 150 4.82 -11.01 -8.73
CA SER A 150 3.46 -11.48 -8.41
C SER A 150 2.47 -10.33 -8.38
N LYS A 151 1.19 -10.62 -8.71
CA LYS A 151 0.08 -9.68 -8.51
C LYS A 151 -0.39 -9.61 -7.06
N VAL A 152 -0.16 -10.68 -6.30
CA VAL A 152 -0.47 -10.73 -4.86
C VAL A 152 0.81 -10.46 -4.10
N LEU A 153 0.76 -9.51 -3.17
CA LEU A 153 1.89 -9.03 -2.41
C LEU A 153 1.54 -9.01 -0.92
N PHE A 154 2.53 -9.16 -0.06
CA PHE A 154 2.41 -8.77 1.34
C PHE A 154 2.37 -7.25 1.45
N GLU A 155 1.63 -6.76 2.44
CA GLU A 155 1.44 -5.33 2.74
C GLU A 155 1.69 -5.09 4.23
N PRO A 156 2.94 -5.09 4.73
CA PRO A 156 3.25 -4.53 6.02
C PRO A 156 3.12 -3.00 6.01
N GLU A 157 2.51 -2.48 7.06
CA GLU A 157 2.29 -1.05 7.28
C GLU A 157 2.76 -0.63 8.67
N LEU A 158 3.25 0.60 8.79
CA LEU A 158 3.49 1.23 10.09
C LEU A 158 3.08 2.70 10.02
N ALA A 159 2.27 3.14 10.97
CA ALA A 159 1.96 4.55 11.11
C ALA A 159 2.26 5.06 12.54
N LEU A 160 2.70 6.31 12.62
CA LEU A 160 2.72 7.12 13.83
C LEU A 160 1.57 8.13 13.72
N GLY A 161 0.60 8.01 14.62
CA GLY A 161 -0.58 8.84 14.63
C GLY A 161 -0.65 9.78 15.84
N TYR A 162 -1.46 10.81 15.69
CA TYR A 162 -1.82 11.74 16.76
C TYR A 162 -3.30 12.11 16.64
N ASP A 163 -4.04 12.00 17.75
CA ASP A 163 -5.43 12.44 17.83
C ASP A 163 -5.51 13.97 17.90
N LEU A 164 -6.12 14.57 16.87
CA LEU A 164 -6.37 16.00 16.83
C LEU A 164 -7.57 16.37 17.70
N ASN A 165 -8.56 15.48 17.76
CA ASN A 165 -9.74 15.53 18.62
C ASN A 165 -10.43 14.16 18.63
N ASP A 166 -11.63 14.06 19.23
CA ASP A 166 -12.35 12.78 19.36
C ASP A 166 -12.69 12.13 17.99
N SER A 167 -12.89 12.91 16.95
CA SER A 167 -13.28 12.43 15.61
C SER A 167 -12.15 12.41 14.59
N TRP A 168 -11.05 13.12 14.79
CA TRP A 168 -10.00 13.27 13.80
C TRP A 168 -8.62 12.91 14.33
N SER A 169 -7.85 12.22 13.51
CA SER A 169 -6.43 11.93 13.74
C SER A 169 -5.62 12.23 12.48
N ALA A 170 -4.35 12.55 12.66
CA ALA A 170 -3.36 12.63 11.58
C ALA A 170 -2.33 11.50 11.76
N GLU A 171 -1.91 10.88 10.68
CA GLU A 171 -0.91 9.80 10.70
C GLU A 171 0.22 10.09 9.70
N LEU A 172 1.46 9.88 10.13
CA LEU A 172 2.60 9.65 9.25
C LEU A 172 2.69 8.15 9.02
N SER A 173 2.61 7.72 7.77
CA SER A 173 2.45 6.30 7.44
C SER A 173 3.45 5.86 6.39
N TYR A 174 3.89 4.62 6.52
CA TYR A 174 4.74 3.91 5.61
C TYR A 174 4.10 2.55 5.30
N THR A 175 4.07 2.19 4.01
CA THR A 175 3.56 0.91 3.51
C THR A 175 4.61 0.29 2.61
N HIS A 176 4.89 -1.00 2.79
CA HIS A 176 5.77 -1.78 1.93
C HIS A 176 4.98 -2.86 1.19
N LEU A 177 5.22 -3.04 -0.09
CA LEU A 177 4.66 -4.13 -0.88
C LEU A 177 5.76 -5.03 -1.42
N SER A 178 5.65 -6.33 -1.20
CA SER A 178 6.54 -7.33 -1.80
C SER A 178 5.90 -8.72 -1.87
N ASN A 179 6.36 -9.57 -2.77
CA ASN A 179 5.88 -10.96 -2.84
C ASN A 179 6.52 -11.89 -1.78
N GLY A 180 7.51 -11.40 -1.02
CA GLY A 180 8.21 -12.12 0.04
C GLY A 180 8.93 -13.38 -0.41
N GLN A 181 9.15 -13.58 -1.72
CA GLN A 181 9.66 -14.83 -2.33
C GLN A 181 8.73 -16.06 -2.07
N ILE A 182 7.48 -15.80 -1.59
CA ILE A 182 6.48 -16.83 -1.31
C ILE A 182 5.52 -16.98 -2.48
N PHE A 183 5.01 -15.86 -3.01
CA PHE A 183 4.07 -15.88 -4.14
C PHE A 183 4.77 -16.07 -5.49
N HIS A 184 6.07 -15.73 -5.57
CA HIS A 184 6.91 -15.97 -6.73
C HIS A 184 8.38 -16.00 -6.30
N GLN A 185 9.14 -16.97 -6.77
CA GLN A 185 10.58 -17.05 -6.54
C GLN A 185 11.35 -16.33 -7.65
N GLY A 186 12.42 -15.62 -7.30
CA GLY A 186 13.29 -14.91 -8.22
C GLY A 186 13.06 -13.39 -8.21
N LYS A 187 12.09 -12.87 -8.95
CA LYS A 187 11.79 -11.44 -8.94
C LYS A 187 10.95 -11.06 -7.73
N ASN A 188 11.40 -10.06 -7.00
CA ASN A 188 10.71 -9.49 -5.84
C ASN A 188 11.23 -8.07 -5.62
N GLN A 189 10.93 -7.18 -6.56
CA GLN A 189 11.19 -5.76 -6.36
C GLN A 189 10.04 -5.20 -5.53
N GLY A 190 10.37 -4.57 -4.40
CA GLY A 190 9.39 -3.97 -3.52
C GLY A 190 8.97 -2.58 -3.96
N LEU A 191 7.79 -2.15 -3.50
CA LEU A 191 7.29 -0.78 -3.56
C LEU A 191 7.17 -0.27 -2.14
N ASP A 192 7.73 0.91 -1.88
CA ASP A 192 7.63 1.61 -0.60
C ASP A 192 6.90 2.93 -0.77
N ASP A 193 5.81 3.12 -0.04
CA ASP A 193 5.08 4.37 0.01
C ASP A 193 5.22 5.02 1.39
N ALA A 194 5.56 6.30 1.42
CA ALA A 194 5.63 7.08 2.65
C ALA A 194 4.84 8.38 2.50
N GLY A 195 3.97 8.68 3.47
CA GLY A 195 3.10 9.83 3.36
C GLY A 195 2.37 10.19 4.64
N VAL A 196 1.39 11.07 4.48
CA VAL A 196 0.54 11.53 5.56
C VAL A 196 -0.91 11.22 5.22
N ARG A 197 -1.70 10.87 6.24
CA ARG A 197 -3.13 10.65 6.09
C ARG A 197 -3.93 11.29 7.20
N LEU A 198 -5.12 11.72 6.85
CA LEU A 198 -6.15 12.19 7.76
C LEU A 198 -7.14 11.06 7.99
N VAL A 199 -7.48 10.82 9.24
CA VAL A 199 -8.36 9.73 9.68
C VAL A 199 -9.58 10.34 10.35
N TYR A 200 -10.77 9.93 9.95
CA TYR A 200 -12.03 10.28 10.56
C TYR A 200 -12.62 9.07 11.30
N LYS A 201 -12.95 9.25 12.57
CA LYS A 201 -13.56 8.24 13.45
C LYS A 201 -15.06 8.49 13.55
N PHE A 202 -15.86 7.46 13.36
CA PHE A 202 -17.34 7.53 13.46
C PHE A 202 -17.83 7.22 14.87
#